data_3eb621ded8b9818f14e9a35c7ffba715
#
_entry.id   3eb621ded8b9818f14e9a35c7ffba715
#
_cell.length_a   1.000
_cell.length_b   1.000
_cell.length_c   1.000
_cell.angle_alpha   90.00
_cell.angle_beta   90.00
_cell.angle_gamma   90.00
#
_symmetry.space_group_name_H-M   'P 1'
#
loop_
_entity.id
_entity.type
_entity.pdbx_description
1 polymer ?
#
loop_
_entity_poly.entity_id
_entity_poly.type
_entity_poly.pdbx_seq_one_letter_code
_entity_poly.pdbx_strand_id
1 'polypeptide(L)'
;MEDTNTQWHLGLKSAVDLELVKERSRLTYFKDYSLNQQALEIDLLIIKKKDEQPIANEIGKLFRKYNIVEYKSPSDQLNIDTLYKVGAYASLYKAYGDTVDERKANEITMSLIRKAKPVKLFQYFEDKGVSIRNSYKGIYYITDEVLFPTQIIVTREMDTEEHIWLTALSDGMQKQQLKALLEKMETFDSKLDRELAEAVLGVAIKANWQIAQELRGDGDMCQALMELMEPEINKIKETVREETTQQGIKNAIIALKASGHTKEEIKTFLTMAYGITQNEAERYL
;
A
#
# COMPACT_ATOMS: atom_id res chain seq x y z
N MET A 1 -2.13 -11.36 -12.88
CA MET A 1 -0.76 -10.96 -12.48
C MET A 1 -0.89 -10.46 -11.06
N GLU A 2 -0.31 -11.17 -10.12
CA GLU A 2 -0.26 -10.70 -8.72
C GLU A 2 0.65 -9.49 -8.66
N ASP A 3 0.12 -8.39 -8.15
CA ASP A 3 0.86 -7.15 -7.90
C ASP A 3 1.77 -7.33 -6.67
N THR A 4 2.74 -8.24 -6.80
CA THR A 4 3.64 -8.65 -5.72
C THR A 4 4.70 -7.59 -5.38
N ASN A 5 4.73 -6.45 -6.08
CA ASN A 5 5.82 -5.48 -5.97
C ASN A 5 5.41 -4.09 -5.44
N THR A 6 4.12 -3.83 -5.25
CA THR A 6 3.64 -2.55 -4.70
C THR A 6 3.54 -2.63 -3.18
N GLN A 7 4.33 -1.83 -2.49
CA GLN A 7 4.39 -1.84 -1.01
C GLN A 7 3.23 -1.03 -0.40
N TRP A 8 2.00 -1.48 -0.62
CA TRP A 8 0.78 -0.79 -0.17
C TRP A 8 0.79 -0.47 1.33
N HIS A 9 1.23 -1.42 2.17
CA HIS A 9 1.28 -1.22 3.62
C HIS A 9 2.29 -0.16 4.05
N LEU A 10 3.40 0.03 3.29
CA LEU A 10 4.32 1.13 3.54
C LEU A 10 3.65 2.48 3.28
N GLY A 11 2.89 2.57 2.19
CA GLY A 11 2.11 3.78 1.86
C GLY A 11 1.00 4.06 2.87
N LEU A 12 0.34 3.02 3.40
CA LEU A 12 -0.77 3.17 4.34
C LEU A 12 -0.39 4.01 5.56
N LYS A 13 0.66 3.63 6.29
CA LYS A 13 1.08 4.37 7.49
C LYS A 13 1.34 5.83 7.17
N SER A 14 2.06 6.07 6.08
CA SER A 14 2.41 7.43 5.63
C SER A 14 1.16 8.23 5.24
N ALA A 15 0.24 7.62 4.50
CA ALA A 15 -1.01 8.27 4.11
C ALA A 15 -1.87 8.64 5.33
N VAL A 16 -2.08 7.69 6.25
CA VAL A 16 -2.88 7.95 7.46
C VAL A 16 -2.23 9.00 8.36
N ASP A 17 -0.90 8.98 8.50
CA ASP A 17 -0.19 9.99 9.29
C ASP A 17 -0.33 11.39 8.67
N LEU A 18 -0.27 11.51 7.34
CA LEU A 18 -0.48 12.78 6.62
C LEU A 18 -1.94 13.25 6.68
N GLU A 19 -2.90 12.35 6.58
CA GLU A 19 -4.34 12.69 6.76
C GLU A 19 -4.60 13.27 8.17
N LEU A 20 -3.92 12.74 9.18
CA LEU A 20 -4.06 13.13 10.57
C LEU A 20 -2.94 14.08 11.05
N VAL A 21 -2.27 14.78 10.14
CA VAL A 21 -1.08 15.60 10.45
C VAL A 21 -1.33 16.64 11.54
N LYS A 22 -2.50 17.26 11.55
CA LYS A 22 -2.91 18.27 12.56
C LYS A 22 -3.06 17.67 13.96
N GLU A 23 -3.31 16.37 14.05
CA GLU A 23 -3.56 15.63 15.29
C GLU A 23 -2.35 14.77 15.73
N ARG A 24 -1.27 14.77 14.95
CA ARG A 24 -0.08 13.91 15.14
C ARG A 24 0.48 13.95 16.56
N SER A 25 0.50 15.11 17.20
CA SER A 25 0.98 15.24 18.59
C SER A 25 0.16 14.43 19.60
N ARG A 26 -1.09 14.10 19.28
CA ARG A 26 -2.09 13.39 20.09
C ARG A 26 -2.15 11.89 19.77
N LEU A 27 -1.43 11.43 18.74
CA LEU A 27 -1.46 10.07 18.21
C LEU A 27 -0.09 9.40 18.34
N THR A 28 -0.09 8.09 18.46
CA THR A 28 1.11 7.26 18.35
C THR A 28 0.79 6.12 17.39
N TYR A 29 1.69 5.87 16.43
CA TYR A 29 1.50 4.90 15.37
C TYR A 29 2.46 3.73 15.54
N PHE A 30 1.95 2.51 15.41
CA PHE A 30 2.72 1.28 15.42
C PHE A 30 2.42 0.52 14.12
N LYS A 31 3.39 0.47 13.22
CA LYS A 31 3.33 -0.30 11.98
C LYS A 31 3.63 -1.77 12.28
N ASP A 32 2.96 -2.69 11.57
CA ASP A 32 3.18 -4.14 11.65
C ASP A 32 3.23 -4.62 13.12
N TYR A 33 2.25 -4.15 13.93
CA TYR A 33 2.19 -4.47 15.35
C TYR A 33 1.86 -5.96 15.56
N SER A 34 2.87 -6.72 15.98
CA SER A 34 2.74 -8.15 16.23
C SER A 34 1.93 -8.43 17.50
N LEU A 35 0.94 -9.32 17.40
CA LEU A 35 0.10 -9.74 18.52
C LEU A 35 0.65 -10.95 19.27
N ASN A 36 1.55 -11.70 18.64
CA ASN A 36 2.26 -12.82 19.24
C ASN A 36 3.52 -13.18 18.44
N GLN A 37 4.27 -14.21 18.88
CA GLN A 37 5.50 -14.67 18.19
C GLN A 37 5.27 -15.40 16.87
N GLN A 38 4.02 -15.55 16.40
CA GLN A 38 3.67 -16.20 15.12
C GLN A 38 2.68 -15.32 14.35
N ALA A 39 3.19 -14.52 13.43
CA ALA A 39 2.53 -13.97 12.23
C ALA A 39 1.07 -13.43 12.33
N LEU A 40 0.56 -13.05 13.52
CA LEU A 40 -0.69 -12.31 13.66
C LEU A 40 -0.34 -10.82 13.87
N GLU A 41 -0.34 -10.07 12.79
CA GLU A 41 0.07 -8.67 12.77
C GLU A 41 -1.12 -7.76 12.46
N ILE A 42 -1.19 -6.65 13.15
CA ILE A 42 -2.10 -5.54 12.85
C ILE A 42 -1.35 -4.63 11.87
N ASP A 43 -1.95 -4.31 10.73
CA ASP A 43 -1.32 -3.42 9.72
C ASP A 43 -0.91 -2.08 10.33
N LEU A 44 -1.80 -1.48 11.12
CA LEU A 44 -1.51 -0.24 11.83
C LEU A 44 -2.31 -0.14 13.12
N LEU A 45 -1.63 0.10 14.23
CA LEU A 45 -2.25 0.44 15.51
C LEU A 45 -2.01 1.92 15.81
N ILE A 46 -3.09 2.66 16.05
CA ILE A 46 -3.04 4.07 16.44
C ILE A 46 -3.51 4.21 17.88
N ILE A 47 -2.65 4.73 18.75
CA ILE A 47 -3.00 5.01 20.14
C ILE A 47 -3.23 6.52 20.30
N LYS A 48 -4.45 6.89 20.66
CA LYS A 48 -4.79 8.26 21.01
C LYS A 48 -4.23 8.57 22.39
N LYS A 49 -3.35 9.56 22.48
CA LYS A 49 -2.83 10.05 23.76
C LYS A 49 -3.97 10.66 24.58
N LYS A 50 -3.79 10.71 25.90
CA LYS A 50 -4.77 11.27 26.86
C LYS A 50 -5.14 12.70 26.45
N ASP A 51 -6.24 12.82 25.73
CA ASP A 51 -6.84 14.08 25.36
C ASP A 51 -8.31 13.78 25.06
N GLU A 52 -9.21 14.45 25.75
CA GLU A 52 -10.67 14.27 25.63
C GLU A 52 -11.22 14.93 24.37
N GLN A 53 -10.43 15.77 23.69
CA GLN A 53 -10.90 16.45 22.50
C GLN A 53 -11.09 15.47 21.33
N PRO A 54 -12.19 15.57 20.59
CA PRO A 54 -12.40 14.77 19.40
C PRO A 54 -11.38 15.13 18.31
N ILE A 55 -10.98 14.14 17.50
CA ILE A 55 -10.18 14.35 16.30
C ILE A 55 -11.03 15.11 15.28
N ALA A 56 -10.48 16.18 14.70
CA ALA A 56 -11.22 17.02 13.75
C ALA A 56 -11.41 16.34 12.39
N ASN A 57 -10.37 15.63 11.91
CA ASN A 57 -10.42 14.89 10.64
C ASN A 57 -11.47 13.76 10.69
N GLU A 58 -12.25 13.61 9.61
CA GLU A 58 -13.37 12.67 9.50
C GLU A 58 -12.95 11.20 9.77
N ILE A 59 -11.76 10.80 9.31
CA ILE A 59 -11.20 9.45 9.56
C ILE A 59 -11.03 9.19 11.06
N GLY A 60 -10.62 10.19 11.81
CA GLY A 60 -10.37 10.10 13.24
C GLY A 60 -11.60 10.32 14.13
N LYS A 61 -12.76 10.68 13.56
CA LYS A 61 -13.98 10.97 14.36
C LYS A 61 -14.45 9.78 15.18
N LEU A 62 -14.33 8.56 14.68
CA LEU A 62 -14.67 7.35 15.39
C LEU A 62 -13.61 6.95 16.42
N PHE A 63 -12.39 7.47 16.32
CA PHE A 63 -11.26 7.01 17.12
C PHE A 63 -11.51 7.13 18.61
N ARG A 64 -11.15 6.06 19.32
CA ARG A 64 -11.07 5.98 20.75
C ARG A 64 -9.61 5.85 21.18
N LYS A 65 -9.35 5.34 22.35
CA LYS A 65 -7.98 5.20 22.88
C LYS A 65 -7.09 4.31 22.00
N TYR A 66 -7.63 3.19 21.52
CA TYR A 66 -6.93 2.22 20.67
C TYR A 66 -7.66 2.00 19.36
N ASN A 67 -6.97 2.19 18.24
CA ASN A 67 -7.61 2.18 16.92
C ASN A 67 -6.84 1.23 16.01
N ILE A 68 -7.45 0.11 15.66
CA ILE A 68 -6.89 -0.93 14.81
C ILE A 68 -7.29 -0.63 13.37
N VAL A 69 -6.31 -0.53 12.50
CA VAL A 69 -6.52 -0.20 11.08
C VAL A 69 -6.03 -1.36 10.22
N GLU A 70 -6.87 -1.85 9.36
CA GLU A 70 -6.58 -2.85 8.34
C GLU A 70 -6.80 -2.24 6.95
N TYR A 71 -5.81 -2.39 6.08
CA TYR A 71 -5.88 -1.94 4.70
C TYR A 71 -5.96 -3.14 3.74
N LYS A 72 -6.83 -3.02 2.76
CA LYS A 72 -6.91 -3.96 1.64
C LYS A 72 -6.51 -3.28 0.35
N SER A 73 -5.47 -3.80 -0.30
CA SER A 73 -5.02 -3.30 -1.59
C SER A 73 -6.14 -3.33 -2.63
N PRO A 74 -6.04 -2.61 -3.75
CA PRO A 74 -7.09 -2.62 -4.78
C PRO A 74 -7.45 -4.01 -5.29
N SER A 75 -6.49 -4.94 -5.34
CA SER A 75 -6.69 -6.34 -5.75
C SER A 75 -7.30 -7.23 -4.65
N ASP A 76 -7.16 -6.86 -3.38
CA ASP A 76 -7.62 -7.65 -2.25
C ASP A 76 -9.13 -7.49 -2.00
N GLN A 77 -9.73 -8.50 -1.38
CA GLN A 77 -11.13 -8.45 -1.00
C GLN A 77 -11.29 -8.06 0.47
N LEU A 78 -12.17 -7.10 0.72
CA LEU A 78 -12.70 -6.84 2.05
C LEU A 78 -14.02 -7.58 2.18
N ASN A 79 -14.03 -8.70 2.89
CA ASN A 79 -15.16 -9.58 3.07
C ASN A 79 -15.45 -9.84 4.55
N ILE A 80 -16.41 -10.70 4.83
CA ILE A 80 -16.80 -11.05 6.21
C ILE A 80 -15.67 -11.73 6.98
N ASP A 81 -14.86 -12.57 6.33
CA ASP A 81 -13.73 -13.23 7.00
C ASP A 81 -12.66 -12.22 7.40
N THR A 82 -12.42 -11.19 6.58
CA THR A 82 -11.54 -10.06 6.94
C THR A 82 -12.05 -9.32 8.18
N LEU A 83 -13.37 -9.06 8.24
CA LEU A 83 -13.97 -8.42 9.42
C LEU A 83 -13.75 -9.25 10.69
N TYR A 84 -14.00 -10.55 10.63
CA TYR A 84 -13.77 -11.46 11.76
C TYR A 84 -12.29 -11.56 12.13
N LYS A 85 -11.39 -11.58 11.13
CA LYS A 85 -9.94 -11.57 11.36
C LYS A 85 -9.53 -10.33 12.15
N VAL A 86 -9.96 -9.13 11.72
CA VAL A 86 -9.64 -7.87 12.41
C VAL A 86 -10.31 -7.82 13.78
N GLY A 87 -11.54 -8.33 13.92
CA GLY A 87 -12.21 -8.50 15.20
C GLY A 87 -11.46 -9.42 16.17
N ALA A 88 -10.85 -10.51 15.65
CA ALA A 88 -9.97 -11.37 16.43
C ALA A 88 -8.71 -10.62 16.88
N TYR A 89 -8.09 -9.81 16.03
CA TYR A 89 -6.96 -8.96 16.40
C TYR A 89 -7.33 -7.96 17.48
N ALA A 90 -8.48 -7.31 17.36
CA ALA A 90 -8.98 -6.39 18.39
C ALA A 90 -9.23 -7.11 19.72
N SER A 91 -9.77 -8.32 19.68
CA SER A 91 -10.00 -9.16 20.86
C SER A 91 -8.70 -9.60 21.53
N LEU A 92 -7.71 -10.03 20.74
CA LEU A 92 -6.38 -10.39 21.23
C LEU A 92 -5.66 -9.17 21.80
N TYR A 93 -5.72 -8.02 21.11
CA TYR A 93 -5.14 -6.79 21.62
C TYR A 93 -5.76 -6.37 22.95
N LYS A 94 -7.08 -6.49 23.10
CA LYS A 94 -7.81 -6.26 24.36
C LYS A 94 -7.33 -7.21 25.44
N ALA A 95 -7.16 -8.49 25.12
CA ALA A 95 -6.85 -9.54 26.08
C ALA A 95 -5.40 -9.52 26.58
N TYR A 96 -4.47 -8.96 25.81
CA TYR A 96 -3.03 -8.93 26.11
C TYR A 96 -2.59 -7.69 26.91
N GLY A 97 -3.46 -7.16 27.77
CA GLY A 97 -3.06 -6.19 28.79
C GLY A 97 -2.27 -6.85 29.93
N ASP A 98 -1.45 -6.09 30.63
CA ASP A 98 -0.65 -6.59 31.77
C ASP A 98 -1.54 -6.96 32.97
N THR A 99 -2.71 -6.36 33.07
CA THR A 99 -3.71 -6.64 34.11
C THR A 99 -5.08 -6.94 33.50
N VAL A 100 -5.94 -7.60 34.27
CA VAL A 100 -7.31 -7.91 33.84
C VAL A 100 -8.08 -6.64 33.51
N ASP A 101 -8.66 -6.61 32.30
CA ASP A 101 -9.46 -5.50 31.79
C ASP A 101 -8.76 -4.13 31.71
N GLU A 102 -7.44 -4.14 31.61
CA GLU A 102 -6.63 -2.93 31.44
C GLU A 102 -7.01 -2.16 30.17
N ARG A 103 -7.23 -2.89 29.06
CA ARG A 103 -7.74 -2.34 27.80
C ARG A 103 -9.23 -2.67 27.70
N LYS A 104 -10.06 -1.66 27.88
CA LYS A 104 -11.51 -1.85 27.83
C LYS A 104 -12.01 -1.97 26.41
N ALA A 105 -12.93 -2.88 26.15
CA ALA A 105 -13.48 -3.09 24.80
C ALA A 105 -14.10 -1.82 24.20
N ASN A 106 -14.74 -1.00 25.02
CA ASN A 106 -15.33 0.27 24.60
C ASN A 106 -14.27 1.36 24.30
N GLU A 107 -12.98 1.13 24.53
CA GLU A 107 -11.88 2.02 24.17
C GLU A 107 -11.19 1.61 22.85
N ILE A 108 -11.65 0.52 22.22
CA ILE A 108 -11.07 -0.01 20.98
C ILE A 108 -12.02 0.27 19.81
N THR A 109 -11.45 0.66 18.67
CA THR A 109 -12.19 0.78 17.38
C THR A 109 -11.47 0.04 16.26
N MET A 110 -12.20 -0.29 15.20
CA MET A 110 -11.66 -0.90 14.00
C MET A 110 -11.91 0.00 12.78
N SER A 111 -10.91 0.14 11.93
CA SER A 111 -10.98 0.87 10.66
C SER A 111 -10.55 -0.06 9.53
N LEU A 112 -11.47 -0.36 8.63
CA LEU A 112 -11.25 -1.21 7.46
C LEU A 112 -11.21 -0.34 6.23
N ILE A 113 -10.05 -0.23 5.58
CA ILE A 113 -9.82 0.68 4.46
C ILE A 113 -9.68 -0.12 3.17
N ARG A 114 -10.41 0.29 2.13
CA ARG A 114 -10.36 -0.30 0.80
C ARG A 114 -10.74 0.73 -0.27
N LYS A 115 -10.20 0.56 -1.51
CA LYS A 115 -10.55 1.41 -2.65
C LYS A 115 -12.04 1.31 -3.01
N ALA A 116 -12.54 0.11 -3.27
CA ALA A 116 -13.90 -0.11 -3.76
C ALA A 116 -14.85 -0.53 -2.64
N LYS A 117 -16.13 -0.14 -2.76
CA LYS A 117 -17.17 -0.53 -1.81
C LYS A 117 -17.30 -2.06 -1.72
N PRO A 118 -17.19 -2.65 -0.53
CA PRO A 118 -17.32 -4.10 -0.34
C PRO A 118 -18.80 -4.52 -0.30
N VAL A 119 -19.45 -4.55 -1.46
CA VAL A 119 -20.90 -4.75 -1.60
C VAL A 119 -21.38 -6.01 -0.87
N LYS A 120 -20.67 -7.14 -0.98
CA LYS A 120 -21.06 -8.39 -0.29
C LYS A 120 -21.01 -8.29 1.23
N LEU A 121 -20.08 -7.50 1.78
CA LEU A 121 -19.98 -7.25 3.22
C LEU A 121 -21.13 -6.36 3.69
N PHE A 122 -21.49 -5.35 2.90
CA PHE A 122 -22.65 -4.51 3.19
C PHE A 122 -23.95 -5.32 3.17
N GLN A 123 -24.15 -6.16 2.14
CA GLN A 123 -25.29 -7.04 2.07
C GLN A 123 -25.37 -7.99 3.27
N TYR A 124 -24.24 -8.56 3.70
CA TYR A 124 -24.20 -9.40 4.90
C TYR A 124 -24.73 -8.68 6.15
N PHE A 125 -24.37 -7.41 6.33
CA PHE A 125 -24.89 -6.62 7.46
C PHE A 125 -26.37 -6.33 7.32
N GLU A 126 -26.84 -5.96 6.12
CA GLU A 126 -28.28 -5.76 5.83
C GLU A 126 -29.09 -7.01 6.12
N ASP A 127 -28.62 -8.17 5.64
CA ASP A 127 -29.27 -9.48 5.89
C ASP A 127 -29.34 -9.85 7.38
N LYS A 128 -28.41 -9.33 8.18
CA LYS A 128 -28.39 -9.50 9.64
C LYS A 128 -29.13 -8.42 10.41
N GLY A 129 -29.70 -7.43 9.72
CA GLY A 129 -30.36 -6.29 10.35
C GLY A 129 -29.41 -5.32 11.04
N VAL A 130 -28.10 -5.40 10.79
CA VAL A 130 -27.10 -4.50 11.36
C VAL A 130 -27.07 -3.20 10.58
N SER A 131 -27.25 -2.08 11.26
CA SER A 131 -27.29 -0.75 10.63
C SER A 131 -25.91 -0.29 10.20
N ILE A 132 -25.77 0.08 8.92
CA ILE A 132 -24.59 0.76 8.38
C ILE A 132 -24.98 2.19 8.10
N ARG A 133 -24.32 3.14 8.78
CA ARG A 133 -24.58 4.56 8.61
C ARG A 133 -23.48 5.22 7.78
N ASN A 134 -23.81 5.81 6.62
CA ASN A 134 -22.89 6.69 5.90
C ASN A 134 -22.74 8.00 6.68
N SER A 135 -21.66 8.12 7.46
CA SER A 135 -21.43 9.24 8.36
C SER A 135 -20.72 10.40 7.66
N TYR A 136 -19.84 10.09 6.70
CA TYR A 136 -19.15 11.03 5.83
C TYR A 136 -18.98 10.42 4.45
N LYS A 137 -18.65 11.22 3.45
CA LYS A 137 -18.45 10.75 2.08
C LYS A 137 -17.38 9.64 2.04
N GLY A 138 -17.78 8.42 1.71
CA GLY A 138 -16.92 7.25 1.70
C GLY A 138 -16.60 6.63 3.07
N ILE A 139 -17.16 7.16 4.18
CA ILE A 139 -16.93 6.64 5.53
C ILE A 139 -18.24 6.13 6.13
N TYR A 140 -18.29 4.85 6.43
CA TYR A 140 -19.45 4.12 6.91
C TYR A 140 -19.23 3.59 8.32
N TYR A 141 -20.12 3.91 9.25
CA TYR A 141 -20.05 3.46 10.64
C TYR A 141 -20.97 2.28 10.91
N ILE A 142 -20.46 1.33 11.67
CA ILE A 142 -21.16 0.20 12.25
C ILE A 142 -20.85 0.25 13.76
N THR A 143 -21.80 0.74 14.54
CA THR A 143 -21.61 0.98 15.98
C THR A 143 -22.49 0.11 16.85
N ASP A 144 -23.58 -0.37 16.27
CA ASP A 144 -24.58 -1.19 16.96
C ASP A 144 -24.37 -2.66 16.61
N GLU A 145 -24.62 -3.53 17.56
CA GLU A 145 -24.51 -5.00 17.41
C GLU A 145 -23.12 -5.52 17.02
N VAL A 146 -22.08 -4.72 17.25
CA VAL A 146 -20.66 -5.09 17.05
C VAL A 146 -19.89 -4.98 18.36
N LEU A 147 -18.94 -5.88 18.55
CA LEU A 147 -18.09 -5.90 19.76
C LEU A 147 -17.22 -4.63 19.86
N PHE A 148 -16.74 -4.15 18.74
CA PHE A 148 -15.93 -2.93 18.63
C PHE A 148 -16.55 -2.00 17.58
N PRO A 149 -16.76 -0.72 17.89
CA PRO A 149 -17.19 0.26 16.89
C PRO A 149 -16.26 0.21 15.67
N THR A 150 -16.87 0.05 14.50
CA THR A 150 -16.15 -0.20 13.25
C THR A 150 -16.48 0.88 12.23
N GLN A 151 -15.48 1.33 11.48
CA GLN A 151 -15.69 2.10 10.26
C GLN A 151 -15.15 1.35 9.04
N ILE A 152 -15.88 1.47 7.94
CA ILE A 152 -15.44 1.03 6.63
C ILE A 152 -15.17 2.29 5.81
N ILE A 153 -13.95 2.45 5.33
CA ILE A 153 -13.51 3.57 4.53
C ILE A 153 -13.35 3.11 3.08
N VAL A 154 -14.15 3.68 2.19
CA VAL A 154 -14.15 3.42 0.75
C VAL A 154 -13.47 4.59 0.06
N THR A 155 -12.17 4.48 -0.21
CA THR A 155 -11.36 5.62 -0.64
C THR A 155 -11.79 6.18 -2.00
N ARG A 156 -12.40 5.37 -2.88
CA ARG A 156 -12.96 5.83 -4.15
C ARG A 156 -14.14 6.79 -4.00
N GLU A 157 -14.84 6.75 -2.87
CA GLU A 157 -16.01 7.59 -2.59
C GLU A 157 -15.65 8.84 -1.79
N MET A 158 -14.43 8.94 -1.26
CA MET A 158 -13.97 10.08 -0.46
C MET A 158 -13.78 11.33 -1.32
N ASP A 159 -13.71 12.46 -0.67
CA ASP A 159 -13.26 13.70 -1.30
C ASP A 159 -11.76 13.65 -1.55
N THR A 160 -11.35 13.81 -2.81
CA THR A 160 -9.94 13.69 -3.20
C THR A 160 -9.09 14.89 -2.80
N GLU A 161 -9.68 16.05 -2.57
CA GLU A 161 -8.95 17.24 -2.10
C GLU A 161 -8.73 17.19 -0.59
N GLU A 162 -9.76 16.77 0.15
CA GLU A 162 -9.68 16.62 1.62
C GLU A 162 -8.83 15.44 2.05
N HIS A 163 -8.92 14.28 1.31
CA HIS A 163 -8.26 13.04 1.66
C HIS A 163 -7.26 12.59 0.58
N ILE A 164 -6.45 13.54 0.10
CA ILE A 164 -5.54 13.34 -1.05
C ILE A 164 -4.57 12.17 -0.82
N TRP A 165 -4.06 12.01 0.40
CA TRP A 165 -3.05 10.98 0.73
C TRP A 165 -3.64 9.59 0.75
N LEU A 166 -4.82 9.40 1.34
CA LEU A 166 -5.46 8.10 1.43
C LEU A 166 -6.06 7.68 0.08
N THR A 167 -6.63 8.62 -0.68
CA THR A 167 -7.16 8.37 -2.03
C THR A 167 -6.07 8.07 -3.06
N ALA A 168 -4.83 8.50 -2.80
CA ALA A 168 -3.66 8.19 -3.62
C ALA A 168 -3.24 6.71 -3.57
N LEU A 169 -3.63 5.96 -2.52
CA LEU A 169 -3.39 4.52 -2.42
C LEU A 169 -4.36 3.73 -3.31
N SER A 170 -4.34 4.00 -4.62
CA SER A 170 -5.23 3.38 -5.60
C SER A 170 -4.53 3.18 -6.94
N ASP A 171 -5.01 2.20 -7.70
CA ASP A 171 -4.74 2.02 -9.12
C ASP A 171 -5.78 2.82 -9.96
N GLY A 172 -5.45 3.19 -11.17
CA GLY A 172 -6.34 3.97 -12.05
C GLY A 172 -6.55 5.43 -11.63
N MET A 173 -5.52 6.04 -11.06
CA MET A 173 -5.44 7.48 -10.78
C MET A 173 -5.49 8.27 -12.08
N GLN A 174 -6.08 9.47 -12.04
CA GLN A 174 -6.02 10.40 -13.16
C GLN A 174 -4.76 11.26 -13.08
N LYS A 175 -4.30 11.75 -14.25
CA LYS A 175 -3.10 12.60 -14.36
C LYS A 175 -3.16 13.83 -13.44
N GLN A 176 -4.32 14.49 -13.38
CA GLN A 176 -4.52 15.65 -12.52
C GLN A 176 -4.39 15.33 -11.02
N GLN A 177 -4.82 14.13 -10.62
CA GLN A 177 -4.70 13.69 -9.22
C GLN A 177 -3.23 13.47 -8.83
N LEU A 178 -2.43 12.85 -9.72
CA LEU A 178 -0.99 12.67 -9.46
C LEU A 178 -0.26 14.02 -9.42
N LYS A 179 -0.64 14.96 -10.31
CA LYS A 179 -0.09 16.33 -10.31
C LYS A 179 -0.41 17.06 -9.01
N ALA A 180 -1.68 17.02 -8.56
CA ALA A 180 -2.10 17.63 -7.30
C ALA A 180 -1.37 17.03 -6.08
N LEU A 181 -1.10 15.72 -6.11
CA LEU A 181 -0.35 15.05 -5.05
C LEU A 181 1.11 15.55 -4.97
N LEU A 182 1.76 15.73 -6.12
CA LEU A 182 3.11 16.29 -6.22
C LEU A 182 3.16 17.75 -5.71
N GLU A 183 2.22 18.58 -6.19
CA GLU A 183 2.09 19.97 -5.75
C GLU A 183 1.86 20.08 -4.23
N LYS A 184 1.04 19.17 -3.69
CA LYS A 184 0.78 19.11 -2.25
C LYS A 184 2.02 18.76 -1.45
N MET A 185 2.85 17.82 -1.93
CA MET A 185 4.12 17.47 -1.29
C MET A 185 5.06 18.68 -1.20
N GLU A 186 5.13 19.50 -2.25
CA GLU A 186 5.98 20.68 -2.29
C GLU A 186 5.60 21.75 -1.24
N THR A 187 4.37 21.71 -0.74
CA THR A 187 3.92 22.65 0.32
C THR A 187 4.42 22.28 1.72
N PHE A 188 5.07 21.15 1.90
CA PHE A 188 5.57 20.73 3.22
C PHE A 188 6.92 21.35 3.56
N ASP A 189 7.00 22.01 4.71
CA ASP A 189 8.26 22.50 5.29
C ASP A 189 8.92 21.44 6.17
N SER A 190 8.13 20.57 6.79
CA SER A 190 8.63 19.52 7.68
C SER A 190 9.29 18.38 6.87
N LYS A 191 10.52 18.02 7.26
CA LYS A 191 11.24 16.88 6.69
C LYS A 191 10.46 15.58 6.84
N LEU A 192 9.84 15.36 8.00
CA LEU A 192 9.03 14.18 8.26
C LEU A 192 7.85 14.10 7.29
N ASP A 193 7.13 15.20 7.07
CA ASP A 193 5.96 15.22 6.19
C ASP A 193 6.35 14.97 4.74
N ARG A 194 7.52 15.48 4.30
CA ARG A 194 8.08 15.16 2.98
C ARG A 194 8.41 13.68 2.82
N GLU A 195 9.11 13.08 3.78
CA GLU A 195 9.44 11.64 3.75
C GLU A 195 8.17 10.76 3.71
N LEU A 196 7.13 11.14 4.46
CA LEU A 196 5.85 10.45 4.43
C LEU A 196 5.13 10.62 3.08
N ALA A 197 5.15 11.83 2.51
CA ALA A 197 4.59 12.11 1.20
C ALA A 197 5.32 11.34 0.09
N GLU A 198 6.65 11.28 0.13
CA GLU A 198 7.47 10.48 -0.79
C GLU A 198 7.11 8.99 -0.73
N ALA A 199 6.86 8.45 0.46
CA ALA A 199 6.42 7.05 0.61
C ALA A 199 5.07 6.80 -0.05
N VAL A 200 4.10 7.71 0.10
CA VAL A 200 2.79 7.62 -0.58
C VAL A 200 2.95 7.76 -2.09
N LEU A 201 3.72 8.75 -2.54
CA LEU A 201 4.00 8.98 -3.96
C LEU A 201 4.68 7.78 -4.61
N GLY A 202 5.64 7.16 -3.93
CA GLY A 202 6.30 5.96 -4.42
C GLY A 202 5.32 4.81 -4.70
N VAL A 203 4.33 4.61 -3.82
CA VAL A 203 3.24 3.64 -4.02
C VAL A 203 2.33 4.07 -5.18
N ALA A 204 1.90 5.33 -5.20
CA ALA A 204 1.01 5.87 -6.22
C ALA A 204 1.63 5.79 -7.63
N ILE A 205 2.90 6.15 -7.78
CA ILE A 205 3.65 6.08 -9.03
C ILE A 205 3.75 4.63 -9.52
N LYS A 206 4.12 3.69 -8.66
CA LYS A 206 4.22 2.27 -9.03
C LYS A 206 2.88 1.69 -9.48
N ALA A 207 1.81 2.00 -8.76
CA ALA A 207 0.47 1.54 -9.09
C ALA A 207 -0.10 2.18 -10.37
N ASN A 208 0.41 3.36 -10.76
CA ASN A 208 -0.08 4.17 -11.90
C ASN A 208 1.07 4.55 -12.84
N TRP A 209 1.96 3.61 -13.12
CA TRP A 209 3.20 3.84 -13.86
C TRP A 209 3.02 4.53 -15.23
N GLN A 210 1.98 4.15 -15.98
CA GLN A 210 1.69 4.76 -17.28
C GLN A 210 1.39 6.27 -17.15
N ILE A 211 0.58 6.64 -16.15
CA ILE A 211 0.25 8.05 -15.88
C ILE A 211 1.49 8.84 -15.46
N ALA A 212 2.36 8.24 -14.65
CA ALA A 212 3.62 8.85 -14.27
C ALA A 212 4.56 9.07 -15.48
N GLN A 213 4.61 8.12 -16.41
CA GLN A 213 5.35 8.27 -17.65
C GLN A 213 4.79 9.37 -18.57
N GLU A 214 3.47 9.50 -18.66
CA GLU A 214 2.81 10.57 -19.43
C GLU A 214 3.15 11.94 -18.86
N LEU A 215 3.11 12.10 -17.52
CA LEU A 215 3.54 13.34 -16.86
C LEU A 215 4.99 13.68 -17.19
N ARG A 216 5.86 12.68 -17.23
CA ARG A 216 7.26 12.84 -17.60
C ARG A 216 7.41 13.39 -19.01
N GLY A 217 6.54 13.01 -19.95
CA GLY A 217 6.58 13.44 -21.36
C GLY A 217 6.18 14.89 -21.58
N ASP A 218 5.36 15.46 -20.71
CA ASP A 218 4.74 16.78 -20.91
C ASP A 218 5.62 17.97 -20.48
N GLY A 219 6.82 17.75 -19.96
CA GLY A 219 7.70 18.83 -19.49
C GLY A 219 7.27 19.49 -18.15
N ASP A 220 6.13 19.12 -17.62
CA ASP A 220 5.56 19.58 -16.32
C ASP A 220 6.18 18.84 -15.12
N MET A 221 7.39 18.32 -15.30
CA MET A 221 7.99 17.41 -14.33
C MET A 221 8.74 18.16 -13.25
N CYS A 222 8.30 18.02 -11.99
CA CYS A 222 9.09 18.46 -10.86
C CYS A 222 10.26 17.48 -10.64
N GLN A 223 11.36 17.98 -10.10
CA GLN A 223 12.56 17.20 -9.81
C GLN A 223 12.25 16.00 -8.89
N ALA A 224 11.33 16.17 -7.94
CA ALA A 224 10.90 15.12 -7.03
C ALA A 224 10.29 13.90 -7.74
N LEU A 225 9.49 14.10 -8.81
CA LEU A 225 8.95 12.98 -9.59
C LEU A 225 10.08 12.23 -10.31
N MET A 226 11.08 12.94 -10.85
CA MET A 226 12.25 12.31 -11.47
C MET A 226 13.03 11.44 -10.50
N GLU A 227 13.32 11.97 -9.34
CA GLU A 227 14.07 11.27 -8.28
C GLU A 227 13.30 10.02 -7.79
N LEU A 228 11.98 10.12 -7.63
CA LEU A 228 11.14 9.00 -7.23
C LEU A 228 10.98 7.93 -8.31
N MET A 229 11.03 8.31 -9.59
CA MET A 229 10.94 7.37 -10.72
C MET A 229 12.28 6.71 -11.06
N GLU A 230 13.40 7.32 -10.73
CA GLU A 230 14.73 6.86 -11.14
C GLU A 230 15.05 5.41 -10.71
N PRO A 231 14.78 4.98 -9.46
CA PRO A 231 15.03 3.60 -9.04
C PRO A 231 14.25 2.57 -9.87
N GLU A 232 12.98 2.87 -10.18
CA GLU A 232 12.13 1.95 -10.96
C GLU A 232 12.56 1.94 -12.44
N ILE A 233 12.92 3.10 -13.00
CA ILE A 233 13.49 3.19 -14.36
C ILE A 233 14.77 2.36 -14.47
N ASN A 234 15.65 2.45 -13.48
CA ASN A 234 16.90 1.70 -13.48
C ASN A 234 16.64 0.19 -13.39
N LYS A 235 15.70 -0.23 -12.54
CA LYS A 235 15.28 -1.62 -12.43
C LYS A 235 14.69 -2.16 -13.75
N ILE A 236 13.82 -1.38 -14.39
CA ILE A 236 13.25 -1.75 -15.71
C ILE A 236 14.36 -1.87 -16.74
N LYS A 237 15.33 -0.94 -16.78
CA LYS A 237 16.47 -1.00 -17.71
C LYS A 237 17.30 -2.25 -17.49
N GLU A 238 17.58 -2.62 -16.23
CA GLU A 238 18.30 -3.85 -15.90
C GLU A 238 17.54 -5.10 -16.38
N THR A 239 16.25 -5.19 -16.05
CA THR A 239 15.40 -6.31 -16.47
C THR A 239 15.37 -6.45 -17.99
N VAL A 240 15.14 -5.35 -18.72
CA VAL A 240 15.14 -5.35 -20.20
C VAL A 240 16.50 -5.76 -20.74
N ARG A 241 17.60 -5.29 -20.14
CA ARG A 241 18.95 -5.67 -20.53
C ARG A 241 19.21 -7.16 -20.34
N GLU A 242 18.80 -7.72 -19.19
CA GLU A 242 18.91 -9.15 -18.89
C GLU A 242 18.09 -10.00 -19.86
N GLU A 243 16.81 -9.65 -20.08
CA GLU A 243 15.94 -10.35 -21.03
C GLU A 243 16.48 -10.28 -22.47
N THR A 244 16.96 -9.12 -22.91
CA THR A 244 17.58 -8.95 -24.24
C THR A 244 18.84 -9.79 -24.38
N THR A 245 19.68 -9.83 -23.35
CA THR A 245 20.89 -10.64 -23.31
C THR A 245 20.55 -12.12 -23.35
N GLN A 246 19.60 -12.59 -22.56
CA GLN A 246 19.14 -13.98 -22.58
C GLN A 246 18.56 -14.39 -23.95
N GLN A 247 17.76 -13.52 -24.56
CA GLN A 247 17.22 -13.77 -25.89
C GLN A 247 18.34 -13.79 -26.95
N GLY A 248 19.31 -12.90 -26.84
CA GLY A 248 20.50 -12.87 -27.69
C GLY A 248 21.32 -14.17 -27.61
N ILE A 249 21.55 -14.66 -26.39
CA ILE A 249 22.23 -15.94 -26.15
C ILE A 249 21.47 -17.10 -26.80
N LYS A 250 20.15 -17.19 -26.60
CA LYS A 250 19.32 -18.24 -27.22
C LYS A 250 19.39 -18.20 -28.74
N ASN A 251 19.29 -17.03 -29.34
CA ASN A 251 19.35 -16.85 -30.77
C ASN A 251 20.75 -17.23 -31.35
N ALA A 252 21.82 -16.83 -30.64
CA ALA A 252 23.19 -17.19 -31.01
C ALA A 252 23.41 -18.72 -30.98
N ILE A 253 22.90 -19.40 -29.95
CA ILE A 253 22.99 -20.86 -29.86
C ILE A 253 22.27 -21.53 -31.02
N ILE A 254 21.06 -21.08 -31.36
CA ILE A 254 20.29 -21.63 -32.48
C ILE A 254 21.06 -21.45 -33.78
N ALA A 255 21.59 -20.25 -34.05
CA ALA A 255 22.34 -19.96 -35.25
C ALA A 255 23.65 -20.79 -35.38
N LEU A 256 24.41 -20.86 -34.30
CA LEU A 256 25.67 -21.61 -34.26
C LEU A 256 25.45 -23.14 -34.37
N LYS A 257 24.42 -23.68 -33.75
CA LYS A 257 24.02 -25.09 -33.93
C LYS A 257 23.61 -25.37 -35.37
N ALA A 258 22.82 -24.47 -35.98
CA ALA A 258 22.43 -24.64 -37.39
C ALA A 258 23.61 -24.53 -38.37
N SER A 259 24.66 -23.79 -38.00
CA SER A 259 25.91 -23.67 -38.76
C SER A 259 26.91 -24.81 -38.51
N GLY A 260 26.57 -25.83 -37.70
CA GLY A 260 27.38 -26.99 -37.45
C GLY A 260 28.50 -26.86 -36.43
N HIS A 261 28.46 -25.80 -35.58
CA HIS A 261 29.46 -25.59 -34.54
C HIS A 261 29.28 -26.61 -33.39
N THR A 262 30.38 -27.04 -32.81
CA THR A 262 30.40 -27.91 -31.65
C THR A 262 29.98 -27.21 -30.36
N LYS A 263 29.58 -27.97 -29.35
CA LYS A 263 29.21 -27.38 -28.04
C LYS A 263 30.34 -26.56 -27.43
N GLU A 264 31.58 -26.98 -27.55
CA GLU A 264 32.76 -26.28 -27.02
C GLU A 264 33.01 -24.95 -27.74
N GLU A 265 32.82 -24.91 -29.05
CA GLU A 265 32.92 -23.69 -29.85
C GLU A 265 31.80 -22.69 -29.48
N ILE A 266 30.58 -23.19 -29.33
CA ILE A 266 29.44 -22.35 -28.90
C ILE A 266 29.68 -21.81 -27.48
N LYS A 267 30.16 -22.62 -26.57
CA LYS A 267 30.49 -22.20 -25.19
C LYS A 267 31.57 -21.13 -25.18
N THR A 268 32.61 -21.29 -25.96
CA THR A 268 33.68 -20.31 -26.11
C THR A 268 33.16 -19.00 -26.69
N PHE A 269 32.30 -19.06 -27.71
CA PHE A 269 31.67 -17.88 -28.29
C PHE A 269 30.80 -17.13 -27.27
N LEU A 270 29.97 -17.85 -26.50
CA LEU A 270 29.10 -17.23 -25.49
C LEU A 270 29.88 -16.53 -24.39
N THR A 271 30.98 -17.13 -23.92
CA THR A 271 31.83 -16.48 -22.91
C THR A 271 32.50 -15.22 -23.44
N MET A 272 32.94 -15.23 -24.71
CA MET A 272 33.59 -14.07 -25.34
C MET A 272 32.58 -12.96 -25.72
N ALA A 273 31.43 -13.32 -26.30
CA ALA A 273 30.49 -12.36 -26.84
C ALA A 273 29.57 -11.74 -25.78
N TYR A 274 29.22 -12.50 -24.75
CA TYR A 274 28.26 -12.08 -23.71
C TYR A 274 28.89 -11.87 -22.33
N GLY A 275 30.17 -12.18 -22.15
CA GLY A 275 30.87 -12.00 -20.88
C GLY A 275 30.40 -12.93 -19.74
N ILE A 276 29.69 -14.01 -20.08
CA ILE A 276 29.22 -15.00 -19.10
C ILE A 276 30.30 -16.04 -18.78
N THR A 277 30.22 -16.63 -17.62
CA THR A 277 31.15 -17.72 -17.23
C THR A 277 30.90 -19.01 -18.03
N GLN A 278 31.90 -19.89 -18.07
CA GLN A 278 31.75 -21.19 -18.72
C GLN A 278 30.63 -22.03 -18.13
N ASN A 279 30.46 -21.98 -16.80
CA ASN A 279 29.37 -22.68 -16.12
C ASN A 279 27.99 -22.14 -16.48
N GLU A 280 27.88 -20.82 -16.68
CA GLU A 280 26.63 -20.19 -17.14
C GLU A 280 26.36 -20.55 -18.59
N ALA A 281 27.36 -20.50 -19.47
CA ALA A 281 27.23 -20.91 -20.87
C ALA A 281 26.76 -22.36 -20.99
N GLU A 282 27.24 -23.24 -20.13
CA GLU A 282 26.84 -24.66 -20.11
C GLU A 282 25.37 -24.89 -19.74
N ARG A 283 24.76 -24.02 -18.92
CA ARG A 283 23.34 -24.08 -18.57
C ARG A 283 22.40 -23.76 -19.74
N TYR A 284 22.90 -23.09 -20.75
CA TYR A 284 22.14 -22.74 -21.95
C TYR A 284 22.24 -23.77 -23.08
N LEU A 285 23.21 -24.72 -23.03
CA LEU A 285 23.50 -25.69 -24.09
C LEU A 285 22.85 -27.06 -23.89
#